data_286a874dbf5a63de511fe3d394b5b3f4
#
_entry.id   286a874dbf5a63de511fe3d394b5b3f4
#
_cell.length_a   1.000
_cell.length_b   1.000
_cell.length_c   1.000
_cell.angle_alpha   90.00
_cell.angle_beta   90.00
_cell.angle_gamma   90.00
#
_symmetry.space_group_name_H-M   'P 1'
#
loop_
_entity.id
_entity.type
_entity.pdbx_description
1 polymer ?
#
loop_
_entity_poly.entity_id
_entity_poly.type
_entity_poly.pdbx_seq_one_letter_code
_entity_poly.pdbx_strand_id
1 'polypeptide(L)'
;MPHPTKVSFAHDREKKLARIQKNSIEKPKLEHQKVKFTLSKEEVRRVRQLTLENIQVGYTEPLNNEFSYTVYSGDKIAILGDNGCGKTTLIKSICNLLPFLKGRVVKHRELRIGYYDQNQIYFEGNDTVFDNFHNAFPYMDNFQIRSQLAKFLFYSEDLEKNVQSLSGGEKAKLSFAKLLVKNYDILVLDEPTNHLDLETKRVLEEALSS
;
A
#
# COMPACT_ATOMS: atom_id res chain seq x y z
N MET A 1 -22.63 10.40 -70.02
CA MET A 1 -23.45 10.35 -68.77
C MET A 1 -22.56 9.91 -67.60
N PRO A 2 -22.30 10.72 -66.61
CA PRO A 2 -21.46 10.34 -65.47
C PRO A 2 -22.26 9.48 -64.49
N HIS A 3 -21.66 8.39 -64.00
CA HIS A 3 -22.24 7.45 -63.04
C HIS A 3 -22.52 8.09 -61.70
N PRO A 4 -23.74 7.94 -61.12
CA PRO A 4 -24.13 8.58 -59.85
C PRO A 4 -23.61 7.88 -58.58
N THR A 5 -22.79 6.88 -58.68
CA THR A 5 -22.43 5.98 -57.58
C THR A 5 -21.34 6.42 -56.63
N LYS A 6 -20.48 7.40 -57.00
CA LYS A 6 -19.38 7.81 -56.11
C LYS A 6 -19.74 8.92 -55.12
N VAL A 7 -20.70 9.77 -55.44
CA VAL A 7 -21.18 10.90 -54.57
C VAL A 7 -22.09 10.38 -53.47
N SER A 8 -22.94 9.35 -53.75
CA SER A 8 -23.79 8.75 -52.76
C SER A 8 -23.03 8.03 -51.65
N PHE A 9 -21.93 7.33 -51.98
CA PHE A 9 -21.11 6.65 -50.98
C PHE A 9 -20.37 7.62 -50.06
N ALA A 10 -19.95 8.78 -50.52
CA ALA A 10 -19.31 9.80 -49.71
C ALA A 10 -20.30 10.41 -48.68
N HIS A 11 -21.52 10.70 -49.11
CA HIS A 11 -22.54 11.28 -48.24
C HIS A 11 -23.05 10.29 -47.16
N ASP A 12 -23.12 8.99 -47.49
CA ASP A 12 -23.47 7.94 -46.51
C ASP A 12 -22.36 7.71 -45.47
N ARG A 13 -21.09 7.83 -45.87
CA ARG A 13 -19.95 7.79 -44.96
C ARG A 13 -19.93 9.00 -44.02
N GLU A 14 -20.18 10.18 -44.50
CA GLU A 14 -20.28 11.41 -43.67
C GLU A 14 -21.42 11.32 -42.66
N LYS A 15 -22.61 10.84 -43.06
CA LYS A 15 -23.72 10.63 -42.16
C LYS A 15 -23.42 9.55 -41.10
N LYS A 16 -22.68 8.50 -41.48
CA LYS A 16 -22.27 7.47 -40.55
C LYS A 16 -21.21 7.94 -39.55
N LEU A 17 -20.27 8.76 -40.00
CA LEU A 17 -19.28 9.44 -39.14
C LEU A 17 -19.93 10.45 -38.20
N ALA A 18 -20.88 11.25 -38.66
CA ALA A 18 -21.62 12.18 -37.81
C ALA A 18 -22.49 11.46 -36.75
N ARG A 19 -23.06 10.28 -37.08
CA ARG A 19 -23.76 9.42 -36.09
C ARG A 19 -22.81 8.82 -35.07
N ILE A 20 -21.62 8.38 -35.48
CA ILE A 20 -20.60 7.83 -34.58
C ILE A 20 -20.05 8.91 -33.66
N GLN A 21 -19.83 10.14 -34.17
CA GLN A 21 -19.41 11.27 -33.35
C GLN A 21 -20.50 11.76 -32.38
N LYS A 22 -21.78 11.66 -32.75
CA LYS A 22 -22.91 12.02 -31.89
C LYS A 22 -23.24 10.97 -30.84
N ASN A 23 -22.83 9.72 -31.05
CA ASN A 23 -22.96 8.60 -30.14
C ASN A 23 -21.61 8.21 -29.49
N SER A 24 -20.57 9.04 -29.64
CA SER A 24 -19.36 8.87 -28.85
C SER A 24 -19.76 9.13 -27.39
N ILE A 25 -19.89 8.05 -26.66
CA ILE A 25 -19.98 8.09 -25.19
C ILE A 25 -18.72 8.81 -24.76
N GLU A 26 -18.87 10.05 -24.29
CA GLU A 26 -17.77 10.72 -23.61
C GLU A 26 -17.29 9.74 -22.54
N LYS A 27 -16.00 9.39 -22.62
CA LYS A 27 -15.39 8.63 -21.52
C LYS A 27 -15.74 9.36 -20.25
N PRO A 28 -16.37 8.69 -19.26
CA PRO A 28 -16.65 9.34 -18.00
C PRO A 28 -15.33 9.94 -17.54
N LYS A 29 -15.28 11.23 -17.31
CA LYS A 29 -14.19 11.88 -16.61
C LYS A 29 -14.15 11.15 -15.27
N LEU A 30 -13.18 10.26 -15.11
CA LEU A 30 -12.84 9.74 -13.81
C LEU A 30 -12.40 10.97 -13.00
N GLU A 31 -13.37 11.63 -12.36
CA GLU A 31 -13.05 12.51 -11.25
C GLU A 31 -12.36 11.58 -10.25
N HIS A 32 -11.07 11.78 -10.11
CA HIS A 32 -10.30 11.15 -9.06
C HIS A 32 -10.98 11.52 -7.75
N GLN A 33 -11.85 10.63 -7.26
CA GLN A 33 -12.43 10.76 -5.95
C GLN A 33 -11.25 10.69 -4.99
N LYS A 34 -10.86 11.85 -4.46
CA LYS A 34 -9.83 11.94 -3.42
C LYS A 34 -10.35 11.17 -2.22
N VAL A 35 -9.83 9.97 -2.05
CA VAL A 35 -10.11 9.17 -0.85
C VAL A 35 -9.47 9.91 0.31
N LYS A 36 -10.28 10.54 1.15
CA LYS A 36 -9.81 11.18 2.39
C LYS A 36 -9.71 10.10 3.45
N PHE A 37 -8.50 9.73 3.81
CA PHE A 37 -8.25 9.02 5.05
C PHE A 37 -8.32 10.04 6.19
N THR A 38 -9.35 9.94 7.01
CA THR A 38 -9.45 10.76 8.22
C THR A 38 -8.96 9.91 9.38
N LEU A 39 -7.68 10.01 9.71
CA LEU A 39 -7.24 9.68 11.05
C LEU A 39 -7.76 10.81 11.94
N SER A 40 -8.53 10.47 12.97
CA SER A 40 -9.01 11.46 13.93
C SER A 40 -7.82 12.22 14.48
N LYS A 41 -7.76 13.53 14.21
CA LYS A 41 -6.83 14.46 14.86
C LYS A 41 -7.33 14.69 16.29
N GLU A 42 -7.23 13.70 17.15
CA GLU A 42 -7.10 13.97 18.57
C GLU A 42 -5.71 14.58 18.76
N GLU A 43 -5.58 15.62 19.57
CA GLU A 43 -4.29 16.14 20.00
C GLU A 43 -3.50 14.97 20.59
N VAL A 44 -2.63 14.37 19.78
CA VAL A 44 -1.87 13.18 20.17
C VAL A 44 -0.89 13.64 21.23
N ARG A 45 -1.24 13.44 22.51
CA ARG A 45 -0.29 13.62 23.60
C ARG A 45 0.95 12.81 23.22
N ARG A 46 2.08 13.47 23.16
CA ARG A 46 3.38 12.88 22.79
C ARG A 46 3.81 11.87 23.85
N VAL A 47 3.29 10.65 23.74
CA VAL A 47 3.50 9.55 24.68
C VAL A 47 4.64 8.67 24.18
N ARG A 48 5.57 8.33 25.08
CA ARG A 48 6.66 7.38 24.76
C ARG A 48 6.04 6.02 24.38
N GLN A 49 6.44 5.51 23.24
CA GLN A 49 6.02 4.20 22.74
C GLN A 49 7.08 3.15 23.06
N LEU A 50 8.29 3.38 22.56
CA LEU A 50 9.43 2.50 22.82
C LEU A 50 10.72 3.32 22.92
N THR A 51 11.69 2.77 23.61
CA THR A 51 13.06 3.31 23.68
C THR A 51 14.05 2.24 23.24
N LEU A 52 14.90 2.61 22.30
CA LEU A 52 16.07 1.86 21.89
C LEU A 52 17.23 2.26 22.80
N GLU A 53 17.78 1.32 23.56
CA GLU A 53 18.88 1.60 24.51
C GLU A 53 20.16 0.92 24.03
N ASN A 54 21.18 1.73 23.73
CA ASN A 54 22.54 1.29 23.37
C ASN A 54 22.56 0.26 22.24
N ILE A 55 21.78 0.51 21.18
CA ILE A 55 21.54 -0.45 20.11
C ILE A 55 22.73 -0.57 19.17
N GLN A 56 23.16 -1.81 18.98
CA GLN A 56 23.97 -2.23 17.83
C GLN A 56 23.30 -3.40 17.14
N VAL A 57 23.20 -3.34 15.81
CA VAL A 57 22.72 -4.43 14.98
C VAL A 57 23.84 -5.03 14.14
N GLY A 58 23.71 -6.27 13.80
CA GLY A 58 24.70 -7.00 13.03
C GLY A 58 24.48 -8.51 13.18
N TYR A 59 25.36 -9.29 12.58
CA TYR A 59 25.35 -10.77 12.71
C TYR A 59 26.52 -11.21 13.60
N THR A 60 27.74 -11.08 13.13
CA THR A 60 29.00 -11.35 13.88
C THR A 60 29.70 -10.06 14.26
N GLU A 61 29.56 -9.05 13.41
CA GLU A 61 30.15 -7.72 13.60
C GLU A 61 29.07 -6.64 13.57
N PRO A 62 29.26 -5.53 14.30
CA PRO A 62 28.31 -4.43 14.30
C PRO A 62 28.28 -3.72 12.94
N LEU A 63 27.06 -3.49 12.42
CA LEU A 63 26.82 -2.74 11.18
C LEU A 63 26.63 -1.23 11.45
N ASN A 64 26.46 -0.84 12.71
CA ASN A 64 26.26 0.55 13.12
C ASN A 64 27.03 0.88 14.40
N ASN A 65 27.28 2.18 14.62
CA ASN A 65 27.70 2.66 15.91
C ASN A 65 26.58 2.55 16.94
N GLU A 66 26.96 2.38 18.21
CA GLU A 66 25.99 2.34 19.32
C GLU A 66 25.17 3.63 19.39
N PHE A 67 23.85 3.51 19.47
CA PHE A 67 22.96 4.65 19.62
C PHE A 67 21.78 4.32 20.54
N SER A 68 21.15 5.38 21.05
CA SER A 68 19.88 5.28 21.78
C SER A 68 18.88 6.25 21.17
N TYR A 69 17.60 5.85 21.11
CA TYR A 69 16.54 6.67 20.55
C TYR A 69 15.19 6.36 21.19
N THR A 70 14.35 7.37 21.37
CA THR A 70 12.99 7.19 21.89
C THR A 70 11.97 7.56 20.84
N VAL A 71 11.05 6.66 20.58
CA VAL A 71 9.92 6.83 19.66
C VAL A 71 8.70 7.26 20.45
N TYR A 72 8.04 8.32 19.99
CA TYR A 72 6.81 8.85 20.58
C TYR A 72 5.61 8.61 19.67
N SER A 73 4.42 8.69 20.23
CA SER A 73 3.18 8.67 19.44
C SER A 73 3.17 9.80 18.41
N GLY A 74 2.78 9.47 17.17
CA GLY A 74 2.74 10.41 16.05
C GLY A 74 4.07 10.73 15.41
N ASP A 75 5.20 10.20 15.89
CA ASP A 75 6.49 10.38 15.21
C ASP A 75 6.47 9.70 13.84
N LYS A 76 6.99 10.41 12.82
CA LYS A 76 7.29 9.88 11.49
C LYS A 76 8.81 9.83 11.33
N ILE A 77 9.37 8.63 11.26
CA ILE A 77 10.81 8.41 11.31
C ILE A 77 11.28 7.78 10.01
N ALA A 78 12.25 8.40 9.35
CA ALA A 78 12.92 7.82 8.19
C ALA A 78 14.32 7.34 8.57
N ILE A 79 14.66 6.10 8.22
CA ILE A 79 15.98 5.52 8.39
C ILE A 79 16.70 5.59 7.04
N LEU A 80 17.72 6.42 6.96
CA LEU A 80 18.47 6.65 5.74
C LEU A 80 19.90 6.10 5.87
N GLY A 81 20.48 5.69 4.77
CA GLY A 81 21.85 5.19 4.69
C GLY A 81 22.09 4.36 3.44
N ASP A 82 23.33 4.03 3.16
CA ASP A 82 23.75 3.24 2.02
C ASP A 82 23.18 1.81 2.04
N ASN A 83 23.21 1.14 0.89
CA ASN A 83 22.81 -0.26 0.83
C ASN A 83 23.80 -1.11 1.64
N GLY A 84 23.24 -2.04 2.43
CA GLY A 84 24.05 -2.91 3.30
C GLY A 84 24.47 -2.29 4.65
N CYS A 85 24.16 -1.03 4.96
CA CYS A 85 24.53 -0.41 6.24
C CYS A 85 23.69 -0.89 7.46
N GLY A 86 22.79 -1.86 7.27
CA GLY A 86 22.04 -2.47 8.37
C GLY A 86 20.62 -1.92 8.60
N LYS A 87 20.04 -1.12 7.68
CA LYS A 87 18.67 -0.58 7.82
C LYS A 87 17.62 -1.68 8.05
N THR A 88 17.56 -2.65 7.16
CA THR A 88 16.65 -3.80 7.27
C THR A 88 16.94 -4.62 8.52
N THR A 89 18.21 -4.81 8.90
CA THR A 89 18.58 -5.52 10.12
C THR A 89 18.05 -4.80 11.35
N LEU A 90 18.22 -3.47 11.42
CA LEU A 90 17.69 -2.65 12.51
C LEU A 90 16.16 -2.74 12.60
N ILE A 91 15.48 -2.59 11.47
CA ILE A 91 14.02 -2.69 11.36
C ILE A 91 13.54 -4.08 11.86
N LYS A 92 14.15 -5.17 11.37
CA LYS A 92 13.80 -6.53 11.78
C LYS A 92 14.07 -6.77 13.27
N SER A 93 15.14 -6.19 13.82
CA SER A 93 15.42 -6.31 15.25
C SER A 93 14.42 -5.54 16.11
N ILE A 94 13.98 -4.33 15.68
CA ILE A 94 12.91 -3.58 16.36
C ILE A 94 11.59 -4.37 16.34
N CYS A 95 11.29 -5.06 15.23
CA CYS A 95 10.12 -5.94 15.10
C CYS A 95 10.27 -7.30 15.81
N ASN A 96 11.38 -7.53 16.50
CA ASN A 96 11.71 -8.80 17.21
C ASN A 96 11.82 -10.02 16.27
N LEU A 97 12.17 -9.78 14.99
CA LEU A 97 12.43 -10.82 13.99
C LEU A 97 13.91 -11.25 13.97
N LEU A 98 14.80 -10.39 14.45
CA LEU A 98 16.22 -10.65 14.61
C LEU A 98 16.69 -10.17 15.99
N PRO A 99 17.68 -10.82 16.61
CA PRO A 99 18.26 -10.32 17.85
C PRO A 99 19.09 -9.06 17.59
N PHE A 100 19.20 -8.20 18.59
CA PHE A 100 20.23 -7.16 18.61
C PHE A 100 21.59 -7.78 18.91
N LEU A 101 22.65 -7.23 18.34
CA LEU A 101 24.01 -7.57 18.72
C LEU A 101 24.34 -7.02 20.12
N LYS A 102 23.85 -5.80 20.40
CA LYS A 102 23.94 -5.14 21.70
C LYS A 102 22.72 -4.27 21.94
N GLY A 103 22.41 -4.02 23.20
CA GLY A 103 21.31 -3.16 23.62
C GLY A 103 19.99 -3.89 23.76
N ARG A 104 18.92 -3.11 23.97
CA ARG A 104 17.57 -3.64 24.14
C ARG A 104 16.50 -2.61 23.73
N VAL A 105 15.31 -3.12 23.45
CA VAL A 105 14.11 -2.30 23.25
C VAL A 105 13.26 -2.32 24.52
N VAL A 106 12.99 -1.15 25.07
CA VAL A 106 12.08 -0.96 26.18
C VAL A 106 10.74 -0.47 25.62
N LYS A 107 9.71 -1.32 25.69
CA LYS A 107 8.33 -0.94 25.35
C LYS A 107 7.68 -0.32 26.58
N HIS A 108 7.15 0.92 26.44
CA HIS A 108 6.53 1.64 27.58
C HIS A 108 5.07 1.22 27.80
N ARG A 109 4.51 0.45 26.88
CA ARG A 109 3.21 -0.21 26.97
C ARG A 109 3.18 -1.45 26.06
N GLU A 110 2.12 -2.22 26.10
CA GLU A 110 1.89 -3.23 25.07
C GLU A 110 1.67 -2.53 23.71
N LEU A 111 2.47 -2.91 22.71
CA LEU A 111 2.46 -2.30 21.39
C LEU A 111 2.20 -3.36 20.32
N ARG A 112 1.25 -3.05 19.45
CA ARG A 112 1.03 -3.78 18.20
C ARG A 112 1.89 -3.15 17.12
N ILE A 113 2.92 -3.86 16.69
CA ILE A 113 3.83 -3.40 15.65
C ILE A 113 3.46 -4.09 14.34
N GLY A 114 3.10 -3.31 13.33
CA GLY A 114 2.92 -3.79 11.96
C GLY A 114 4.23 -3.70 11.20
N TYR A 115 4.60 -4.75 10.51
CA TYR A 115 5.80 -4.79 9.67
C TYR A 115 5.45 -5.13 8.22
N TYR A 116 5.92 -4.33 7.30
CA TYR A 116 5.83 -4.56 5.87
C TYR A 116 7.22 -4.82 5.31
N ASP A 117 7.40 -6.01 4.72
CA ASP A 117 8.58 -6.40 3.98
C ASP A 117 8.14 -6.75 2.55
N GLN A 118 8.57 -5.98 1.58
CA GLN A 118 8.21 -6.19 0.19
C GLN A 118 8.66 -7.55 -0.34
N ASN A 119 9.78 -8.08 0.15
CA ASN A 119 10.32 -9.37 -0.27
C ASN A 119 9.52 -10.56 0.28
N GLN A 120 8.59 -10.32 1.20
CA GLN A 120 7.78 -11.35 1.86
C GLN A 120 6.29 -11.28 1.48
N ILE A 121 5.95 -10.62 0.37
CA ILE A 121 4.57 -10.60 -0.12
C ILE A 121 4.28 -11.90 -0.88
N TYR A 122 3.96 -12.94 -0.13
CA TYR A 122 3.47 -14.20 -0.68
C TYR A 122 1.99 -14.36 -0.36
N PHE A 123 1.21 -14.65 -1.40
CA PHE A 123 -0.17 -15.09 -1.25
C PHE A 123 -0.21 -16.57 -1.60
N GLU A 124 -0.58 -17.39 -0.65
CA GLU A 124 -0.76 -18.84 -0.83
C GLU A 124 -2.22 -19.15 -1.16
N GLY A 125 -2.43 -20.25 -1.86
CA GLY A 125 -3.78 -20.71 -2.20
C GLY A 125 -4.35 -20.10 -3.48
N ASN A 126 -5.58 -20.50 -3.80
CA ASN A 126 -6.32 -20.09 -5.00
C ASN A 126 -7.41 -19.05 -4.67
N ASP A 127 -7.28 -18.34 -3.57
CA ASP A 127 -8.26 -17.34 -3.16
C ASP A 127 -8.37 -16.21 -4.20
N THR A 128 -9.57 -15.67 -4.31
CA THR A 128 -9.76 -14.38 -4.99
C THR A 128 -9.22 -13.25 -4.10
N VAL A 129 -9.03 -12.07 -4.68
CA VAL A 129 -8.68 -10.86 -3.91
C VAL A 129 -9.67 -10.63 -2.79
N PHE A 130 -10.97 -10.79 -3.09
CA PHE A 130 -12.04 -10.62 -2.10
C PHE A 130 -11.93 -11.65 -0.99
N ASP A 131 -11.86 -12.95 -1.32
CA ASP A 131 -11.80 -14.03 -0.33
C ASP A 131 -10.56 -13.92 0.54
N ASN A 132 -9.41 -13.62 -0.07
CA ASN A 132 -8.15 -13.45 0.63
C ASN A 132 -8.17 -12.29 1.64
N PHE A 133 -8.91 -11.22 1.32
CA PHE A 133 -9.13 -10.12 2.24
C PHE A 133 -10.13 -10.49 3.33
N HIS A 134 -11.26 -11.12 2.97
CA HIS A 134 -12.28 -11.57 3.89
C HIS A 134 -11.75 -12.58 4.90
N ASN A 135 -10.94 -13.55 4.45
CA ASN A 135 -10.30 -14.54 5.33
C ASN A 135 -9.39 -13.87 6.38
N ALA A 136 -8.75 -12.76 6.03
CA ALA A 136 -7.95 -11.98 6.97
C ALA A 136 -8.78 -11.13 7.95
N PHE A 137 -10.03 -10.78 7.58
CA PHE A 137 -10.92 -9.91 8.36
C PHE A 137 -12.37 -10.44 8.35
N PRO A 138 -12.62 -11.62 8.94
CA PRO A 138 -13.92 -12.29 8.87
C PRO A 138 -15.04 -11.55 9.62
N TYR A 139 -14.70 -10.55 10.42
CA TYR A 139 -15.64 -9.69 11.12
C TYR A 139 -16.19 -8.53 10.26
N MET A 140 -15.60 -8.30 9.08
CA MET A 140 -16.04 -7.26 8.17
C MET A 140 -17.15 -7.79 7.26
N ASP A 141 -18.17 -6.98 7.02
CA ASP A 141 -19.18 -7.28 6.02
C ASP A 141 -18.68 -7.03 4.58
N ASN A 142 -19.43 -7.53 3.59
CA ASN A 142 -19.05 -7.41 2.18
C ASN A 142 -18.90 -5.95 1.72
N PHE A 143 -19.68 -5.04 2.26
CA PHE A 143 -19.61 -3.62 1.90
C PHE A 143 -18.33 -3.00 2.47
N GLN A 144 -17.99 -3.30 3.71
CA GLN A 144 -16.77 -2.84 4.35
C GLN A 144 -15.53 -3.33 3.62
N ILE A 145 -15.49 -4.63 3.25
CA ILE A 145 -14.39 -5.22 2.49
C ILE A 145 -14.22 -4.52 1.15
N ARG A 146 -15.31 -4.40 0.36
CA ARG A 146 -15.27 -3.71 -0.94
C ARG A 146 -14.84 -2.25 -0.82
N SER A 147 -15.31 -1.56 0.22
CA SER A 147 -14.92 -0.18 0.51
C SER A 147 -13.43 -0.05 0.84
N GLN A 148 -12.86 -0.97 1.62
CA GLN A 148 -11.43 -0.96 1.90
C GLN A 148 -10.58 -1.29 0.66
N LEU A 149 -10.95 -2.31 -0.08
CA LEU A 149 -10.25 -2.70 -1.31
C LEU A 149 -10.30 -1.60 -2.38
N ALA A 150 -11.43 -0.88 -2.51
CA ALA A 150 -11.57 0.23 -3.44
C ALA A 150 -10.60 1.40 -3.13
N LYS A 151 -10.23 1.63 -1.86
CA LYS A 151 -9.22 2.63 -1.48
C LYS A 151 -7.84 2.31 -2.07
N PHE A 152 -7.59 1.03 -2.35
CA PHE A 152 -6.36 0.53 -2.97
C PHE A 152 -6.54 0.19 -4.44
N LEU A 153 -7.58 0.77 -5.08
CA LEU A 153 -7.86 0.66 -6.50
C LEU A 153 -8.21 -0.76 -6.96
N PHE A 154 -8.79 -1.59 -6.09
CA PHE A 154 -9.42 -2.84 -6.48
C PHE A 154 -10.91 -2.61 -6.67
N TYR A 155 -11.37 -2.75 -7.90
CA TYR A 155 -12.77 -2.57 -8.29
C TYR A 155 -13.41 -3.91 -8.70
N SER A 156 -14.68 -3.88 -9.07
CA SER A 156 -15.53 -5.05 -9.29
C SER A 156 -14.87 -6.27 -9.93
N GLU A 157 -14.18 -6.08 -11.05
CA GLU A 157 -13.51 -7.17 -11.79
C GLU A 157 -12.23 -7.65 -11.10
N ASP A 158 -11.55 -6.74 -10.38
CA ASP A 158 -10.31 -7.08 -9.69
C ASP A 158 -10.55 -7.97 -8.48
N LEU A 159 -11.73 -7.89 -7.88
CA LEU A 159 -12.08 -8.65 -6.68
C LEU A 159 -12.15 -10.17 -6.94
N GLU A 160 -12.47 -10.56 -8.16
CA GLU A 160 -12.57 -11.95 -8.60
C GLU A 160 -11.24 -12.52 -9.12
N LYS A 161 -10.20 -11.66 -9.29
CA LYS A 161 -8.88 -12.12 -9.69
C LYS A 161 -8.27 -13.03 -8.63
N ASN A 162 -7.62 -14.11 -9.08
CA ASN A 162 -6.83 -14.95 -8.20
C ASN A 162 -5.60 -14.19 -7.69
N VAL A 163 -5.33 -14.24 -6.38
CA VAL A 163 -4.21 -13.52 -5.76
C VAL A 163 -2.83 -13.91 -6.33
N GLN A 164 -2.70 -15.12 -6.85
CA GLN A 164 -1.45 -15.57 -7.48
C GLN A 164 -1.22 -14.90 -8.83
N SER A 165 -2.29 -14.59 -9.57
CA SER A 165 -2.22 -13.95 -10.89
C SER A 165 -1.95 -12.45 -10.83
N LEU A 166 -1.98 -11.85 -9.63
CA LEU A 166 -1.71 -10.45 -9.43
C LEU A 166 -0.26 -10.09 -9.79
N SER A 167 -0.10 -8.93 -10.44
CA SER A 167 1.21 -8.31 -10.63
C SER A 167 1.87 -7.95 -9.29
N GLY A 168 3.18 -7.68 -9.29
CA GLY A 168 3.88 -7.26 -8.07
C GLY A 168 3.29 -6.02 -7.43
N GLY A 169 2.87 -5.02 -8.24
CA GLY A 169 2.19 -3.82 -7.74
C GLY A 169 0.81 -4.10 -7.15
N GLU A 170 0.00 -4.96 -7.77
CA GLU A 170 -1.30 -5.36 -7.23
C GLU A 170 -1.15 -6.16 -5.92
N LYS A 171 -0.15 -7.05 -5.83
CA LYS A 171 0.18 -7.76 -4.59
C LYS A 171 0.56 -6.78 -3.47
N ALA A 172 1.38 -5.78 -3.78
CA ALA A 172 1.73 -4.73 -2.84
C ALA A 172 0.50 -3.95 -2.37
N LYS A 173 -0.39 -3.52 -3.29
CA LYS A 173 -1.65 -2.83 -2.94
C LYS A 173 -2.51 -3.68 -2.00
N LEU A 174 -2.71 -4.96 -2.28
CA LEU A 174 -3.49 -5.85 -1.43
C LEU A 174 -2.83 -6.03 -0.04
N SER A 175 -1.52 -6.15 0.01
CA SER A 175 -0.76 -6.23 1.26
C SER A 175 -0.91 -4.95 2.09
N PHE A 176 -0.81 -3.77 1.47
CA PHE A 176 -1.05 -2.49 2.15
C PHE A 176 -2.49 -2.35 2.62
N ALA A 177 -3.47 -2.75 1.80
CA ALA A 177 -4.86 -2.73 2.21
C ALA A 177 -5.08 -3.54 3.49
N LYS A 178 -4.50 -4.74 3.58
CA LYS A 178 -4.55 -5.59 4.77
C LYS A 178 -3.81 -4.97 5.96
N LEU A 179 -2.66 -4.36 5.70
CA LEU A 179 -1.83 -3.76 6.75
C LEU A 179 -2.55 -2.58 7.41
N LEU A 180 -3.16 -1.69 6.61
CA LEU A 180 -3.76 -0.45 7.11
C LEU A 180 -5.14 -0.64 7.73
N VAL A 181 -5.81 -1.76 7.51
CA VAL A 181 -7.04 -2.13 8.22
C VAL A 181 -6.75 -2.52 9.67
N LYS A 182 -5.57 -3.08 9.94
CA LYS A 182 -5.15 -3.41 11.29
C LYS A 182 -4.68 -2.15 12.01
N ASN A 183 -5.27 -1.87 13.17
CA ASN A 183 -4.83 -0.75 14.00
C ASN A 183 -3.51 -1.10 14.67
N TYR A 184 -2.41 -0.63 14.13
CA TYR A 184 -1.08 -0.73 14.73
C TYR A 184 -0.73 0.54 15.51
N ASP A 185 -0.01 0.37 16.62
CA ASP A 185 0.57 1.48 17.38
C ASP A 185 1.84 2.02 16.71
N ILE A 186 2.59 1.13 16.06
CA ILE A 186 3.77 1.45 15.26
C ILE A 186 3.68 0.69 13.95
N LEU A 187 3.82 1.40 12.83
CA LEU A 187 3.91 0.83 11.50
C LEU A 187 5.35 0.95 11.01
N VAL A 188 5.96 -0.15 10.66
CA VAL A 188 7.33 -0.24 10.16
C VAL A 188 7.29 -0.70 8.71
N LEU A 189 7.90 0.08 7.83
CA LEU A 189 7.93 -0.17 6.40
C LEU A 189 9.38 -0.30 5.94
N ASP A 190 9.73 -1.43 5.34
CA ASP A 190 11.04 -1.68 4.76
C ASP A 190 10.95 -1.56 3.24
N GLU A 191 11.56 -0.51 2.70
CA GLU A 191 11.59 -0.16 1.27
C GLU A 191 10.20 -0.20 0.59
N PRO A 192 9.16 0.44 1.17
CA PRO A 192 7.78 0.24 0.75
C PRO A 192 7.46 0.72 -0.67
N THR A 193 8.32 1.56 -1.24
CA THR A 193 8.09 2.15 -2.57
C THR A 193 8.84 1.46 -3.70
N ASN A 194 9.69 0.49 -3.40
CA ASN A 194 10.42 -0.25 -4.44
C ASN A 194 9.46 -1.06 -5.32
N HIS A 195 9.71 -1.04 -6.62
CA HIS A 195 8.92 -1.74 -7.63
C HIS A 195 7.43 -1.38 -7.68
N LEU A 196 6.99 -0.32 -6.99
CA LEU A 196 5.64 0.21 -7.10
C LEU A 196 5.54 1.16 -8.30
N ASP A 197 4.43 1.08 -9.02
CA ASP A 197 4.04 2.09 -10.00
C ASP A 197 3.69 3.41 -9.31
N LEU A 198 3.62 4.48 -10.11
CA LEU A 198 3.39 5.83 -9.60
C LEU A 198 2.03 5.97 -8.90
N GLU A 199 1.01 5.26 -9.37
CA GLU A 199 -0.33 5.29 -8.81
C GLU A 199 -0.36 4.64 -7.42
N THR A 200 0.25 3.46 -7.29
CA THR A 200 0.38 2.74 -6.01
C THR A 200 1.19 3.55 -4.99
N LYS A 201 2.27 4.24 -5.42
CA LYS A 201 3.03 5.15 -4.54
C LYS A 201 2.16 6.26 -3.99
N ARG A 202 1.34 6.90 -4.83
CA ARG A 202 0.43 7.97 -4.38
C ARG A 202 -0.59 7.47 -3.36
N VAL A 203 -1.20 6.30 -3.62
CA VAL A 203 -2.15 5.69 -2.67
C VAL A 203 -1.50 5.44 -1.31
N LEU A 204 -0.25 4.91 -1.33
CA LEU A 204 0.50 4.67 -0.09
C LEU A 204 0.84 6.00 0.62
N GLU A 205 1.33 7.01 -0.10
CA GLU A 205 1.66 8.32 0.46
C GLU A 205 0.43 9.00 1.08
N GLU A 206 -0.72 8.96 0.41
CA GLU A 206 -1.98 9.49 0.92
C GLU A 206 -2.40 8.75 2.21
N ALA A 207 -2.30 7.42 2.22
CA ALA A 207 -2.64 6.60 3.38
C ALA A 207 -1.73 6.84 4.60
N LEU A 208 -0.43 7.14 4.37
CA LEU A 208 0.54 7.43 5.43
C LEU A 208 0.53 8.89 5.89
N SER A 209 -0.08 9.78 5.11
CA SER A 209 -0.12 11.22 5.40
C SER A 209 -1.33 11.62 6.25
N SER A 210 -2.36 10.78 6.26
CA SER A 210 -3.60 10.97 7.00
C SER A 210 -3.46 10.52 8.44
#